data_ed112eaae0e0413373d933f39966b113
#
_entry.id   ed112eaae0e0413373d933f39966b113
#
_cell.length_a   1.000
_cell.length_b   1.000
_cell.length_c   1.000
_cell.angle_alpha   90.00
_cell.angle_beta   90.00
_cell.angle_gamma   90.00
#
_symmetry.space_group_name_H-M   'P 1'
#
loop_
_entity.id
_entity.type
_entity.pdbx_description
1 polymer ?
#
loop_
_entity_poly.entity_id
_entity_poly.type
_entity_poly.pdbx_seq_one_letter_code
_entity_poly.pdbx_strand_id
1 'polypeptide(L)'
;NVANTLVMIATAPMISAIFSRFFLNEKTDRNTSIAIIITFFAVVYIFYDSLKIGNFVGDILGLVAGMGLAAGAVIIRSAKKRNLVPSAVIGKLVVAIIGLFFIESFALVGSDLYIIPAMCILCVAIPFVLVTIAPRFITAAEVNLFFLLETILGPIWVWMVIKEQPTL
;
A
#
# COMPACT_ATOMS: atom_id res chain seq x y z
N ASN A 1 16.41 -5.29 -2.40
CA ASN A 1 16.07 -5.87 -1.09
C ASN A 1 14.64 -5.47 -0.73
N VAL A 2 13.80 -6.44 -0.37
CA VAL A 2 12.38 -6.20 -0.03
C VAL A 2 12.25 -5.20 1.12
N ALA A 3 13.12 -5.30 2.12
CA ALA A 3 13.12 -4.39 3.27
C ALA A 3 13.30 -2.92 2.86
N ASN A 4 14.28 -2.63 2.00
CA ASN A 4 14.49 -1.27 1.50
C ASN A 4 13.24 -0.75 0.76
N THR A 5 12.65 -1.58 -0.11
CA THR A 5 11.43 -1.22 -0.84
C THR A 5 10.28 -0.89 0.10
N LEU A 6 10.07 -1.69 1.16
CA LEU A 6 9.04 -1.43 2.16
C LEU A 6 9.26 -0.14 2.94
N VAL A 7 10.51 0.16 3.32
CA VAL A 7 10.85 1.44 3.97
C VAL A 7 10.61 2.62 3.01
N MET A 8 10.94 2.47 1.72
CA MET A 8 10.65 3.52 0.72
C MET A 8 9.14 3.71 0.54
N ILE A 9 8.35 2.65 0.47
CA ILE A 9 6.88 2.74 0.42
C ILE A 9 6.32 3.39 1.68
N ALA A 10 6.95 3.18 2.85
CA ALA A 10 6.55 3.80 4.11
C ALA A 10 6.65 5.33 4.11
N THR A 11 7.29 5.94 3.11
CA THR A 11 7.26 7.40 2.91
C THR A 11 5.93 7.91 2.32
N ALA A 12 5.06 7.02 1.82
CA ALA A 12 3.82 7.41 1.13
C ALA A 12 2.89 8.33 1.96
N PRO A 13 2.66 8.15 3.27
CA PRO A 13 1.85 9.08 4.07
C PRO A 13 2.46 10.49 4.13
N MET A 14 3.79 10.59 4.23
CA MET A 14 4.50 11.88 4.23
C MET A 14 4.31 12.59 2.89
N ILE A 15 4.51 11.87 1.78
CA ILE A 15 4.33 12.39 0.42
C ILE A 15 2.86 12.79 0.20
N SER A 16 1.90 11.98 0.68
CA SER A 16 0.47 12.32 0.63
C SER A 16 0.14 13.59 1.38
N ALA A 17 0.71 13.79 2.55
CA ALA A 17 0.51 15.02 3.34
C ALA A 17 1.02 16.24 2.57
N ILE A 18 2.21 16.13 1.95
CA ILE A 18 2.79 17.16 1.11
C ILE A 18 1.90 17.44 -0.11
N PHE A 19 1.52 16.40 -0.86
CA PHE A 19 0.67 16.54 -2.05
C PHE A 19 -0.70 17.10 -1.70
N SER A 20 -1.34 16.67 -0.61
CA SER A 20 -2.61 17.24 -0.14
C SER A 20 -2.48 18.70 0.18
N ARG A 21 -1.36 19.12 0.77
CA ARG A 21 -1.11 20.54 1.04
C ARG A 21 -1.00 21.38 -0.23
N PHE A 22 -0.27 20.87 -1.25
CA PHE A 22 -0.03 21.61 -2.50
C PHE A 22 -1.22 21.58 -3.45
N PHE A 23 -1.86 20.41 -3.62
CA PHE A 23 -2.91 20.24 -4.64
C PHE A 23 -4.32 20.46 -4.12
N LEU A 24 -4.57 20.17 -2.84
CA LEU A 24 -5.91 20.27 -2.24
C LEU A 24 -6.04 21.43 -1.25
N ASN A 25 -4.93 22.11 -0.90
CA ASN A 25 -4.87 23.09 0.19
C ASN A 25 -5.36 22.51 1.55
N GLU A 26 -5.37 21.20 1.70
CA GLU A 26 -5.72 20.54 2.95
C GLU A 26 -4.49 20.51 3.88
N LYS A 27 -4.69 20.90 5.15
CA LYS A 27 -3.65 20.78 6.18
C LYS A 27 -3.83 19.44 6.87
N THR A 28 -2.73 18.72 7.05
CA THR A 28 -2.70 17.53 7.91
C THR A 28 -2.83 17.95 9.36
N ASP A 29 -3.70 17.28 10.10
CA ASP A 29 -3.85 17.51 11.54
C ASP A 29 -2.57 17.16 12.30
N ARG A 30 -2.37 17.80 13.45
CA ARG A 30 -1.17 17.61 14.29
C ARG A 30 -1.03 16.16 14.72
N ASN A 31 -2.12 15.52 15.12
CA ASN A 31 -2.11 14.13 15.57
C ASN A 31 -1.74 13.18 14.43
N THR A 32 -2.29 13.40 13.24
CA THR A 32 -1.95 12.66 12.02
C THR A 32 -0.48 12.84 11.65
N SER A 33 0.05 14.06 11.76
CA SER A 33 1.48 14.33 11.48
C SER A 33 2.40 13.59 12.45
N ILE A 34 2.06 13.57 13.74
CA ILE A 34 2.81 12.82 14.77
C ILE A 34 2.73 11.32 14.46
N ALA A 35 1.54 10.79 14.14
CA ALA A 35 1.35 9.39 13.81
C ALA A 35 2.20 8.97 12.58
N ILE A 36 2.24 9.80 11.53
CA ILE A 36 3.08 9.57 10.35
C ILE A 36 4.55 9.43 10.73
N ILE A 37 5.06 10.36 11.54
CA ILE A 37 6.46 10.35 11.97
C ILE A 37 6.77 9.10 12.81
N ILE A 38 5.94 8.80 13.79
CA ILE A 38 6.12 7.62 14.65
C ILE A 38 6.10 6.33 13.83
N THR A 39 5.12 6.19 12.95
CA THR A 39 4.97 4.99 12.12
C THR A 39 6.12 4.83 11.14
N PHE A 40 6.61 5.91 10.54
CA PHE A 40 7.78 5.88 9.68
C PHE A 40 9.01 5.37 10.42
N PHE A 41 9.30 5.91 11.60
CA PHE A 41 10.43 5.43 12.41
C PHE A 41 10.26 4.00 12.90
N ALA A 42 9.02 3.58 13.21
CA ALA A 42 8.73 2.19 13.56
C ALA A 42 9.05 1.23 12.40
N VAL A 43 8.65 1.56 11.17
CA VAL A 43 8.97 0.77 9.98
C VAL A 43 10.48 0.73 9.72
N VAL A 44 11.18 1.86 9.83
CA VAL A 44 12.64 1.92 9.71
C VAL A 44 13.30 1.03 10.76
N TYR A 45 12.82 1.07 12.01
CA TYR A 45 13.34 0.24 13.09
C TYR A 45 13.14 -1.26 12.85
N ILE A 46 11.93 -1.68 12.41
CA ILE A 46 11.61 -3.09 12.11
C ILE A 46 12.54 -3.65 11.02
N PHE A 47 12.86 -2.86 10.01
CA PHE A 47 13.66 -3.31 8.88
C PHE A 47 15.15 -2.92 8.98
N TYR A 48 15.58 -2.32 10.10
CA TYR A 48 16.92 -1.75 10.25
C TYR A 48 18.03 -2.76 9.94
N ASP A 49 17.95 -3.97 10.49
CA ASP A 49 18.97 -5.01 10.30
C ASP A 49 18.94 -5.63 8.89
N SER A 50 17.82 -5.46 8.19
CA SER A 50 17.63 -5.95 6.82
C SER A 50 17.98 -4.89 5.75
N LEU A 51 18.23 -3.65 6.16
CA LEU A 51 18.62 -2.58 5.24
C LEU A 51 20.04 -2.84 4.75
N LYS A 52 20.19 -3.10 3.45
CA LYS A 52 21.50 -3.29 2.81
C LYS A 52 21.75 -2.17 1.80
N ILE A 53 22.93 -1.58 1.88
CA ILE A 53 23.40 -0.63 0.88
C ILE A 53 23.72 -1.42 -0.40
N GLY A 54 23.18 -1.02 -1.55
CA GLY A 54 23.66 -1.54 -2.81
C GLY A 54 22.66 -1.84 -3.91
N ASN A 55 21.38 -1.57 -3.75
CA ASN A 55 20.43 -1.75 -4.86
C ASN A 55 19.64 -0.45 -5.15
N PHE A 56 20.40 0.57 -5.60
CA PHE A 56 19.88 1.90 -5.90
C PHE A 56 18.65 1.90 -6.81
N VAL A 57 18.60 1.00 -7.81
CA VAL A 57 17.45 0.86 -8.71
C VAL A 57 16.21 0.38 -7.96
N GLY A 58 16.34 -0.62 -7.07
CA GLY A 58 15.24 -1.12 -6.26
C GLY A 58 14.70 -0.07 -5.29
N ASP A 59 15.58 0.74 -4.71
CA ASP A 59 15.22 1.80 -3.77
C ASP A 59 14.46 2.93 -4.49
N ILE A 60 14.91 3.33 -5.70
CA ILE A 60 14.17 4.28 -6.54
C ILE A 60 12.80 3.73 -6.93
N LEU A 61 12.70 2.48 -7.35
CA LEU A 61 11.42 1.87 -7.70
C LEU A 61 10.46 1.82 -6.49
N GLY A 62 10.99 1.52 -5.30
CA GLY A 62 10.23 1.59 -4.05
C GLY A 62 9.70 2.99 -3.75
N LEU A 63 10.53 4.01 -3.94
CA LEU A 63 10.12 5.41 -3.77
C LEU A 63 9.06 5.81 -4.80
N VAL A 64 9.25 5.44 -6.07
CA VAL A 64 8.25 5.69 -7.13
C VAL A 64 6.92 4.99 -6.82
N ALA A 65 6.95 3.77 -6.29
CA ALA A 65 5.75 3.08 -5.84
C ALA A 65 5.05 3.83 -4.69
N GLY A 66 5.80 4.29 -3.69
CA GLY A 66 5.29 5.12 -2.60
C GLY A 66 4.68 6.44 -3.09
N MET A 67 5.33 7.10 -4.05
CA MET A 67 4.78 8.30 -4.71
C MET A 67 3.48 7.99 -5.48
N GLY A 68 3.41 6.83 -6.14
CA GLY A 68 2.21 6.37 -6.84
C GLY A 68 1.04 6.15 -5.90
N LEU A 69 1.26 5.52 -4.75
CA LEU A 69 0.25 5.35 -3.70
C LEU A 69 -0.22 6.70 -3.15
N ALA A 70 0.72 7.59 -2.85
CA ALA A 70 0.44 8.93 -2.37
C ALA A 70 -0.40 9.73 -3.37
N ALA A 71 0.02 9.76 -4.63
CA ALA A 71 -0.68 10.45 -5.70
C ALA A 71 -2.07 9.88 -5.93
N GLY A 72 -2.21 8.53 -5.94
CA GLY A 72 -3.48 7.84 -6.07
C GLY A 72 -4.48 8.26 -4.99
N ALA A 73 -4.08 8.25 -3.72
CA ALA A 73 -4.92 8.66 -2.61
C ALA A 73 -5.34 10.14 -2.71
N VAL A 74 -4.43 11.02 -3.11
CA VAL A 74 -4.70 12.46 -3.30
C VAL A 74 -5.66 12.71 -4.47
N ILE A 75 -5.49 12.00 -5.60
CA ILE A 75 -6.39 12.07 -6.75
C ILE A 75 -7.80 11.62 -6.36
N ILE A 76 -7.92 10.49 -5.64
CA ILE A 76 -9.22 10.02 -5.15
C ILE A 76 -9.83 11.03 -4.18
N ARG A 77 -9.03 11.62 -3.30
CA ARG A 77 -9.47 12.66 -2.36
C ARG A 77 -9.95 13.92 -3.08
N SER A 78 -9.28 14.33 -4.16
CA SER A 78 -9.68 15.51 -4.97
C SER A 78 -11.08 15.32 -5.57
N ALA A 79 -11.42 14.10 -5.93
CA ALA A 79 -12.68 13.74 -6.56
C ALA A 79 -13.70 13.14 -5.58
N LYS A 80 -13.63 13.47 -4.29
CA LYS A 80 -14.46 12.90 -3.21
C LYS A 80 -15.97 12.94 -3.44
N LYS A 81 -16.45 13.86 -4.31
CA LYS A 81 -17.88 13.96 -4.68
C LYS A 81 -18.27 12.97 -5.80
N ARG A 82 -17.32 12.33 -6.46
CA ARG A 82 -17.55 11.41 -7.58
C ARG A 82 -17.30 9.97 -7.16
N ASN A 83 -17.99 9.02 -7.78
CA ASN A 83 -17.70 7.61 -7.59
C ASN A 83 -16.53 7.20 -8.49
N LEU A 84 -15.35 6.96 -7.91
CA LEU A 84 -14.15 6.54 -8.63
C LEU A 84 -13.94 5.03 -8.64
N VAL A 85 -14.83 4.25 -8.02
CA VAL A 85 -14.74 2.78 -8.03
C VAL A 85 -14.69 2.21 -9.45
N PRO A 86 -15.50 2.68 -10.43
CA PRO A 86 -15.39 2.18 -11.82
C PRO A 86 -14.02 2.47 -12.44
N SER A 87 -13.44 3.64 -12.18
CA SER A 87 -12.11 3.98 -12.69
C SER A 87 -11.02 3.11 -12.07
N ALA A 88 -11.15 2.77 -10.79
CA ALA A 88 -10.24 1.86 -10.11
C ALA A 88 -10.33 0.43 -10.69
N VAL A 89 -11.53 -0.04 -11.01
CA VAL A 89 -11.75 -1.35 -11.69
C VAL A 89 -11.07 -1.36 -13.06
N ILE A 90 -11.27 -0.31 -13.87
CA ILE A 90 -10.61 -0.19 -15.17
C ILE A 90 -9.09 -0.22 -15.03
N GLY A 91 -8.53 0.53 -14.08
CA GLY A 91 -7.11 0.52 -13.79
C GLY A 91 -6.57 -0.88 -13.43
N LYS A 92 -7.31 -1.64 -12.63
CA LYS A 92 -6.95 -3.03 -12.31
C LYS A 92 -7.05 -3.97 -13.50
N LEU A 93 -8.04 -3.80 -14.37
CA LEU A 93 -8.16 -4.57 -15.61
C LEU A 93 -6.96 -4.32 -16.53
N VAL A 94 -6.51 -3.08 -16.66
CA VAL A 94 -5.31 -2.75 -17.45
C VAL A 94 -4.09 -3.47 -16.87
N VAL A 95 -3.89 -3.43 -15.55
CA VAL A 95 -2.78 -4.13 -14.89
C VAL A 95 -2.89 -5.65 -15.10
N ALA A 96 -4.10 -6.22 -15.00
CA ALA A 96 -4.32 -7.64 -15.24
C ALA A 96 -3.99 -8.04 -16.69
N ILE A 97 -4.42 -7.25 -17.68
CA ILE A 97 -4.09 -7.47 -19.09
C ILE A 97 -2.58 -7.41 -19.32
N ILE A 98 -1.89 -6.41 -18.75
CA ILE A 98 -0.43 -6.32 -18.85
C ILE A 98 0.21 -7.54 -18.19
N GLY A 99 -0.28 -7.97 -17.03
CA GLY A 99 0.22 -9.15 -16.31
C GLY A 99 0.13 -10.43 -17.12
N LEU A 100 -0.90 -10.59 -17.98
CA LEU A 100 -1.05 -11.75 -18.84
C LEU A 100 0.13 -11.95 -19.81
N PHE A 101 0.80 -10.89 -20.22
CA PHE A 101 1.98 -10.99 -21.09
C PHE A 101 3.25 -11.50 -20.37
N PHE A 102 3.22 -11.54 -19.04
CA PHE A 102 4.37 -11.99 -18.23
C PHE A 102 4.14 -13.35 -17.56
N ILE A 103 3.00 -14.01 -17.85
CA ILE A 103 2.69 -15.33 -17.29
C ILE A 103 3.36 -16.40 -18.16
N GLU A 104 4.22 -17.22 -17.54
CA GLU A 104 4.89 -18.32 -18.22
C GLU A 104 4.01 -19.57 -18.29
N SER A 105 3.12 -19.80 -17.33
CA SER A 105 2.20 -20.95 -17.33
C SER A 105 0.95 -20.69 -16.50
N PHE A 106 -0.19 -21.22 -16.94
CA PHE A 106 -1.46 -21.26 -16.21
C PHE A 106 -1.66 -22.66 -15.62
N ALA A 107 -0.88 -23.06 -14.64
CA ALA A 107 -1.07 -24.32 -13.96
C ALA A 107 -1.84 -24.11 -12.64
N LEU A 108 -3.17 -24.19 -12.71
CA LEU A 108 -4.04 -24.25 -11.54
C LEU A 108 -4.26 -25.71 -11.16
N VAL A 109 -3.92 -26.12 -9.96
CA VAL A 109 -4.02 -27.51 -9.51
C VAL A 109 -5.04 -27.63 -8.37
N GLY A 110 -6.01 -28.50 -8.55
CA GLY A 110 -6.92 -28.95 -7.48
C GLY A 110 -7.68 -27.82 -6.78
N SER A 111 -7.33 -27.55 -5.52
CA SER A 111 -7.99 -26.54 -4.67
C SER A 111 -7.75 -25.08 -5.08
N ASP A 112 -6.71 -24.82 -5.89
CA ASP A 112 -6.37 -23.46 -6.33
C ASP A 112 -7.52 -22.80 -7.10
N LEU A 113 -8.32 -23.61 -7.81
CA LEU A 113 -9.48 -23.15 -8.56
C LEU A 113 -10.52 -22.42 -7.70
N TYR A 114 -10.61 -22.75 -6.42
CA TYR A 114 -11.56 -22.14 -5.47
C TYR A 114 -10.86 -21.16 -4.54
N ILE A 115 -9.65 -21.47 -4.10
CA ILE A 115 -8.90 -20.65 -3.14
C ILE A 115 -8.48 -19.32 -3.78
N ILE A 116 -7.94 -19.34 -4.99
CA ILE A 116 -7.47 -18.12 -5.66
C ILE A 116 -8.61 -17.12 -5.90
N PRO A 117 -9.75 -17.49 -6.50
CA PRO A 117 -10.88 -16.56 -6.65
C PRO A 117 -11.41 -16.03 -5.31
N ALA A 118 -11.50 -16.89 -4.28
CA ALA A 118 -11.94 -16.47 -2.96
C ALA A 118 -10.97 -15.43 -2.35
N MET A 119 -9.67 -15.67 -2.42
CA MET A 119 -8.65 -14.71 -1.98
C MET A 119 -8.69 -13.42 -2.79
N CYS A 120 -8.85 -13.49 -4.11
CA CYS A 120 -8.96 -12.32 -4.96
C CYS A 120 -10.16 -11.45 -4.58
N ILE A 121 -11.30 -12.05 -4.22
CA ILE A 121 -12.49 -11.31 -3.81
C ILE A 121 -12.30 -10.75 -2.41
N LEU A 122 -11.95 -11.59 -1.42
CA LEU A 122 -11.93 -11.21 0.00
C LEU A 122 -10.74 -10.34 0.35
N CYS A 123 -9.54 -10.65 -0.16
CA CYS A 123 -8.31 -9.99 0.23
C CYS A 123 -7.86 -8.88 -0.74
N VAL A 124 -8.43 -8.84 -1.95
CA VAL A 124 -8.05 -7.82 -2.93
C VAL A 124 -9.23 -6.94 -3.31
N ALA A 125 -10.32 -7.49 -3.85
CA ALA A 125 -11.40 -6.69 -4.42
C ALA A 125 -12.13 -5.87 -3.35
N ILE A 126 -12.53 -6.48 -2.24
CA ILE A 126 -13.26 -5.79 -1.15
C ILE A 126 -12.37 -4.71 -0.51
N PRO A 127 -11.13 -4.99 -0.03
CA PRO A 127 -10.27 -3.96 0.52
C PRO A 127 -9.99 -2.82 -0.47
N PHE A 128 -9.83 -3.15 -1.75
CA PHE A 128 -9.54 -2.14 -2.77
C PHE A 128 -10.70 -1.17 -3.00
N VAL A 129 -11.95 -1.68 -2.97
CA VAL A 129 -13.14 -0.83 -3.01
C VAL A 129 -13.19 0.08 -1.78
N LEU A 130 -12.93 -0.47 -0.58
CA LEU A 130 -12.90 0.30 0.67
C LEU A 130 -11.83 1.40 0.62
N VAL A 131 -10.62 1.08 0.17
CA VAL A 131 -9.53 2.04 -0.01
C VAL A 131 -9.88 3.14 -1.02
N THR A 132 -10.62 2.80 -2.09
CA THR A 132 -11.08 3.79 -3.08
C THR A 132 -12.17 4.71 -2.50
N ILE A 133 -12.92 4.25 -1.52
CA ILE A 133 -13.97 5.04 -0.87
C ILE A 133 -13.42 5.85 0.31
N ALA A 134 -12.45 5.32 1.05
CA ALA A 134 -11.90 5.90 2.27
C ALA A 134 -11.48 7.38 2.13
N PRO A 135 -10.81 7.83 1.05
CA PRO A 135 -10.42 9.24 0.90
C PRO A 135 -11.59 10.23 0.79
N ARG A 136 -12.83 9.76 0.70
CA ARG A 136 -14.01 10.63 0.80
C ARG A 136 -14.25 11.13 2.21
N PHE A 137 -13.87 10.33 3.22
CA PHE A 137 -14.17 10.54 4.63
C PHE A 137 -12.95 11.02 5.42
N ILE A 138 -11.78 10.49 5.11
CA ILE A 138 -10.51 10.78 5.78
C ILE A 138 -9.49 11.37 4.80
N THR A 139 -8.42 11.96 5.31
CA THR A 139 -7.38 12.56 4.47
C THR A 139 -6.57 11.51 3.71
N ALA A 140 -5.96 11.90 2.58
CA ALA A 140 -5.11 10.99 1.81
C ALA A 140 -3.90 10.48 2.63
N ALA A 141 -3.38 11.30 3.54
CA ALA A 141 -2.30 10.90 4.44
C ALA A 141 -2.74 9.82 5.43
N GLU A 142 -3.93 9.94 6.00
CA GLU A 142 -4.51 8.92 6.89
C GLU A 142 -4.75 7.60 6.17
N VAL A 143 -5.27 7.63 4.93
CA VAL A 143 -5.44 6.40 4.13
C VAL A 143 -4.11 5.67 3.97
N ASN A 144 -3.04 6.39 3.60
CA ASN A 144 -1.73 5.79 3.44
C ASN A 144 -1.11 5.34 4.78
N LEU A 145 -1.49 5.98 5.90
CA LEU A 145 -1.08 5.54 7.23
C LEU A 145 -1.68 4.17 7.59
N PHE A 146 -2.92 3.88 7.18
CA PHE A 146 -3.52 2.56 7.35
C PHE A 146 -2.79 1.46 6.57
N PHE A 147 -2.23 1.75 5.39
CA PHE A 147 -1.38 0.79 4.68
C PHE A 147 -0.10 0.45 5.47
N LEU A 148 0.49 1.43 6.16
CA LEU A 148 1.65 1.15 7.01
C LEU A 148 1.29 0.30 8.22
N LEU A 149 0.07 0.44 8.74
CA LEU A 149 -0.40 -0.41 9.84
C LEU A 149 -0.41 -1.89 9.44
N GLU A 150 -0.78 -2.20 8.18
CA GLU A 150 -0.71 -3.55 7.63
C GLU A 150 0.72 -4.11 7.67
N THR A 151 1.71 -3.29 7.32
CA THR A 151 3.13 -3.69 7.36
C THR A 151 3.60 -4.07 8.77
N ILE A 152 3.06 -3.42 9.79
CA ILE A 152 3.38 -3.70 11.21
C ILE A 152 2.58 -4.92 11.71
N LEU A 153 1.30 -5.00 11.37
CA LEU A 153 0.41 -6.06 11.83
C LEU A 153 0.66 -7.38 11.11
N GLY A 154 1.15 -7.37 9.86
CA GLY A 154 1.41 -8.57 9.07
C GLY A 154 2.27 -9.61 9.81
N PRO A 155 3.47 -9.26 10.30
CA PRO A 155 4.30 -10.17 11.09
C PRO A 155 3.61 -10.69 12.35
N ILE A 156 2.79 -9.87 13.02
CA ILE A 156 2.04 -10.26 14.22
C ILE A 156 0.99 -11.33 13.88
N TRP A 157 0.25 -11.15 12.78
CA TRP A 157 -0.74 -12.13 12.32
C TRP A 157 -0.09 -13.45 11.90
N VAL A 158 1.04 -13.40 11.20
CA VAL A 158 1.82 -14.59 10.82
C VAL A 158 2.26 -15.34 12.08
N TRP A 159 2.81 -14.64 13.08
CA TRP A 159 3.21 -15.25 14.34
C TRP A 159 2.02 -15.86 15.10
N MET A 160 0.88 -15.20 15.15
CA MET A 160 -0.30 -15.72 15.88
C MET A 160 -0.92 -16.93 15.20
N VAL A 161 -0.97 -16.98 13.87
CA VAL A 161 -1.68 -18.03 13.10
C VAL A 161 -0.75 -19.19 12.76
N ILE A 162 0.45 -18.91 12.27
CA ILE A 162 1.39 -19.92 11.77
C ILE A 162 2.40 -20.30 12.85
N LYS A 163 2.49 -19.51 13.94
CA LYS A 163 3.45 -19.67 15.05
C LYS A 163 4.93 -19.61 14.61
N GLU A 164 5.20 -19.10 13.44
CA GLU A 164 6.55 -18.74 13.02
C GLU A 164 7.00 -17.49 13.76
N GLN A 165 8.08 -17.60 14.54
CA GLN A 165 8.65 -16.43 15.18
C GLN A 165 9.36 -15.59 14.11
N PRO A 166 9.10 -14.26 14.06
CA PRO A 166 9.90 -13.39 13.22
C PRO A 166 11.37 -13.52 13.60
N THR A 167 12.19 -14.04 12.70
CA THR A 167 13.64 -13.99 12.87
C THR A 167 14.08 -12.54 12.72
N LEU A 168 14.57 -11.99 13.83
CA LEU A 168 15.27 -10.70 13.86
C LEU A 168 16.57 -10.76 13.09
#